data_6e7f65b4d728cad90e52b10310923a30
#
_entry.id   6e7f65b4d728cad90e52b10310923a30
#
_cell.length_a   1.000
_cell.length_b   1.000
_cell.length_c   1.000
_cell.angle_alpha   90.00
_cell.angle_beta   90.00
_cell.angle_gamma   90.00
#
_symmetry.space_group_name_H-M   'P 1'
#
loop_
_entity.id
_entity.type
_entity.pdbx_description
1 polymer ?
#
loop_
_entity_poly.entity_id
_entity_poly.type
_entity_poly.pdbx_seq_one_letter_code
_entity_poly.pdbx_strand_id
1 'polypeptide(L)'
;AYNYGNAARYESVEVAREKDDKTLRAWSRHPALHVIDNSVNFEEKINRGIAAIFSIIGQPAPAQSKRKYLIAMPDTEELVRRYNAAAVEMMQTYLAYTNPQAERRVRQQRNGSEYLYFYTEKRTNSDGTCWVTERPISEKDYIAYLMEGDSSLHAVRKTKYRFALGSRRYEIDVYPFSTERAILFVYGDGADCELPEGIEVLREVTDDMEYKNRSLARVQRL
;
A
#
# COMPACT_ATOMS: atom_id res chain seq x y z
N ALA A 1 -2.66 -13.26 -21.63
CA ALA A 1 -3.04 -13.23 -23.05
C ALA A 1 -4.56 -13.40 -23.20
N TYR A 2 -5.19 -12.61 -24.08
CA TYR A 2 -6.62 -12.68 -24.34
C TYR A 2 -6.94 -13.97 -25.12
N ASN A 3 -7.88 -14.78 -24.62
CA ASN A 3 -8.24 -16.04 -25.24
C ASN A 3 -9.53 -15.92 -26.06
N TYR A 4 -9.42 -15.93 -27.38
CA TYR A 4 -10.56 -15.91 -28.32
C TYR A 4 -11.31 -17.25 -28.45
N GLY A 5 -10.73 -18.35 -27.95
CA GLY A 5 -11.37 -19.67 -27.96
C GLY A 5 -12.47 -19.87 -26.91
N ASN A 6 -12.76 -18.88 -26.09
CA ASN A 6 -13.83 -18.96 -25.11
C ASN A 6 -15.13 -18.37 -25.67
N ALA A 7 -16.10 -19.22 -25.93
CA ALA A 7 -17.42 -18.85 -26.49
C ALA A 7 -18.21 -17.84 -25.61
N ALA A 8 -17.89 -17.72 -24.33
CA ALA A 8 -18.47 -16.73 -23.45
C ALA A 8 -17.88 -15.31 -23.63
N ARG A 9 -16.83 -15.16 -24.43
CA ARG A 9 -16.19 -13.88 -24.73
C ARG A 9 -16.59 -13.39 -26.12
N TYR A 10 -17.37 -12.34 -26.16
CA TYR A 10 -17.87 -11.70 -27.39
C TYR A 10 -17.31 -10.30 -27.61
N GLU A 11 -16.43 -9.84 -26.72
CA GLU A 11 -15.85 -8.51 -26.75
C GLU A 11 -14.47 -8.53 -27.44
N SER A 12 -14.08 -7.41 -28.05
CA SER A 12 -12.70 -7.24 -28.51
C SER A 12 -11.73 -7.05 -27.33
N VAL A 13 -10.43 -7.23 -27.58
CA VAL A 13 -9.38 -7.02 -26.56
C VAL A 13 -9.42 -5.59 -26.02
N GLU A 14 -9.67 -4.61 -26.89
CA GLU A 14 -9.71 -3.19 -26.55
C GLU A 14 -10.88 -2.90 -25.60
N VAL A 15 -12.06 -3.43 -25.89
CA VAL A 15 -13.27 -3.28 -25.07
C VAL A 15 -13.07 -3.98 -23.72
N ALA A 16 -12.45 -5.17 -23.69
CA ALA A 16 -12.15 -5.89 -22.46
C ALA A 16 -11.19 -5.09 -21.57
N ARG A 17 -10.13 -4.48 -22.13
CA ARG A 17 -9.20 -3.61 -21.40
C ARG A 17 -9.88 -2.37 -20.85
N GLU A 18 -10.71 -1.70 -21.65
CA GLU A 18 -11.47 -0.53 -21.21
C GLU A 18 -12.39 -0.86 -20.03
N LYS A 19 -13.06 -2.02 -20.05
CA LYS A 19 -13.90 -2.49 -18.94
C LYS A 19 -13.07 -2.79 -17.70
N ASP A 20 -11.90 -3.42 -17.86
CA ASP A 20 -10.97 -3.70 -16.76
C ASP A 20 -10.51 -2.41 -16.08
N ASP A 21 -10.08 -1.43 -16.88
CA ASP A 21 -9.68 -0.11 -16.39
C ASP A 21 -10.83 0.62 -15.66
N LYS A 22 -12.05 0.58 -16.20
CA LYS A 22 -13.24 1.17 -15.55
C LYS A 22 -13.52 0.49 -14.21
N THR A 23 -13.45 -0.84 -14.18
CA THR A 23 -13.66 -1.62 -12.95
C THR A 23 -12.61 -1.26 -11.92
N LEU A 24 -11.34 -1.24 -12.30
CA LEU A 24 -10.25 -0.89 -11.41
C LEU A 24 -10.42 0.52 -10.84
N ARG A 25 -10.77 1.50 -11.67
CA ARG A 25 -11.05 2.88 -11.24
C ARG A 25 -12.23 2.95 -10.27
N ALA A 26 -13.31 2.22 -10.54
CA ALA A 26 -14.49 2.20 -9.66
C ALA A 26 -14.16 1.68 -8.25
N TRP A 27 -13.29 0.67 -8.17
CA TRP A 27 -12.87 0.06 -6.91
C TRP A 27 -11.66 0.70 -6.25
N SER A 28 -10.95 1.62 -6.93
CA SER A 28 -9.70 2.22 -6.44
C SER A 28 -9.83 2.89 -5.06
N ARG A 29 -11.04 3.34 -4.71
CA ARG A 29 -11.34 3.94 -3.39
C ARG A 29 -11.60 2.92 -2.29
N HIS A 30 -11.80 1.65 -2.64
CA HIS A 30 -12.07 0.64 -1.63
C HIS A 30 -10.82 0.34 -0.80
N PRO A 31 -10.89 0.42 0.55
CA PRO A 31 -9.71 0.33 1.41
C PRO A 31 -9.02 -1.04 1.36
N ALA A 32 -9.78 -2.10 1.01
CA ALA A 32 -9.28 -3.47 0.88
C ALA A 32 -9.16 -3.93 -0.58
N LEU A 33 -8.96 -3.00 -1.54
CA LEU A 33 -8.70 -3.38 -2.92
C LEU A 33 -7.35 -4.09 -3.03
N HIS A 34 -7.38 -5.31 -3.54
CA HIS A 34 -6.21 -6.09 -3.93
C HIS A 34 -6.23 -6.31 -5.45
N VAL A 35 -5.23 -5.81 -6.15
CA VAL A 35 -5.09 -6.03 -7.59
C VAL A 35 -4.14 -7.20 -7.81
N ILE A 36 -4.63 -8.26 -8.44
CA ILE A 36 -3.84 -9.43 -8.81
C ILE A 36 -3.64 -9.38 -10.33
N ASP A 37 -2.53 -8.84 -10.74
CA ASP A 37 -2.20 -8.64 -12.15
C ASP A 37 -1.74 -9.92 -12.87
N ASN A 38 -1.51 -9.80 -14.18
CA ASN A 38 -1.03 -10.88 -15.04
C ASN A 38 0.49 -10.78 -15.34
N SER A 39 1.26 -10.08 -14.51
CA SER A 39 2.71 -9.89 -14.72
C SER A 39 3.53 -11.14 -14.47
N VAL A 40 2.94 -12.17 -13.88
CA VAL A 40 3.57 -13.43 -13.50
C VAL A 40 2.85 -14.64 -14.10
N ASN A 41 3.41 -15.84 -13.96
CA ASN A 41 2.75 -17.07 -14.36
C ASN A 41 1.48 -17.34 -13.53
N PHE A 42 0.67 -18.33 -13.98
CA PHE A 42 -0.62 -18.62 -13.37
C PHE A 42 -0.50 -19.09 -11.91
N GLU A 43 0.48 -19.90 -11.58
CA GLU A 43 0.70 -20.43 -10.24
C GLU A 43 1.03 -19.28 -9.26
N GLU A 44 1.96 -18.42 -9.62
CA GLU A 44 2.33 -17.24 -8.84
C GLU A 44 1.14 -16.28 -8.68
N LYS A 45 0.33 -16.11 -9.72
CA LYS A 45 -0.90 -15.32 -9.65
C LYS A 45 -1.88 -15.88 -8.62
N ILE A 46 -2.08 -17.20 -8.57
CA ILE A 46 -2.91 -17.87 -7.56
C ILE A 46 -2.34 -17.66 -6.17
N ASN A 47 -1.02 -17.83 -5.99
CA ASN A 47 -0.34 -17.61 -4.71
C ASN A 47 -0.53 -16.17 -4.20
N ARG A 48 -0.47 -15.16 -5.09
CA ARG A 48 -0.77 -13.76 -4.74
C ARG A 48 -2.22 -13.58 -4.32
N GLY A 49 -3.16 -14.25 -4.99
CA GLY A 49 -4.57 -14.24 -4.60
C GLY A 49 -4.79 -14.83 -3.21
N ILE A 50 -4.18 -15.97 -2.93
CA ILE A 50 -4.23 -16.62 -1.61
C ILE A 50 -3.62 -15.71 -0.53
N ALA A 51 -2.46 -15.11 -0.80
CA ALA A 51 -1.80 -14.18 0.12
C ALA A 51 -2.68 -12.95 0.42
N ALA A 52 -3.39 -12.42 -0.59
CA ALA A 52 -4.33 -11.32 -0.40
C ALA A 52 -5.52 -11.74 0.48
N ILE A 53 -6.08 -12.95 0.27
CA ILE A 53 -7.16 -13.49 1.12
C ILE A 53 -6.66 -13.67 2.56
N PHE A 54 -5.47 -14.24 2.75
CA PHE A 54 -4.87 -14.42 4.08
C PHE A 54 -4.68 -13.10 4.81
N SER A 55 -4.26 -12.07 4.08
CA SER A 55 -4.16 -10.71 4.63
C SER A 55 -5.52 -10.18 5.10
N ILE A 56 -6.59 -10.41 4.34
CA ILE A 56 -7.94 -9.95 4.70
C ILE A 56 -8.48 -10.65 5.94
N ILE A 57 -8.27 -11.97 6.05
CA ILE A 57 -8.74 -12.76 7.20
C ILE A 57 -7.80 -12.73 8.41
N GLY A 58 -6.72 -11.93 8.34
CA GLY A 58 -5.77 -11.75 9.43
C GLY A 58 -4.80 -12.92 9.62
N GLN A 59 -4.61 -13.75 8.60
CA GLN A 59 -3.57 -14.78 8.61
C GLN A 59 -2.24 -14.19 8.16
N PRO A 60 -1.10 -14.72 8.66
CA PRO A 60 0.22 -14.29 8.19
C PRO A 60 0.36 -14.50 6.67
N ALA A 61 0.81 -13.46 5.96
CA ALA A 61 1.09 -13.53 4.54
C ALA A 61 2.49 -12.94 4.25
N PRO A 62 3.20 -13.40 3.20
CA PRO A 62 4.43 -12.78 2.77
C PRO A 62 4.23 -11.30 2.48
N ALA A 63 5.22 -10.49 2.84
CA ALA A 63 5.19 -9.06 2.52
C ALA A 63 5.22 -8.87 0.99
N GLN A 64 4.33 -8.02 0.48
CA GLN A 64 4.31 -7.72 -0.95
C GLN A 64 5.59 -7.01 -1.38
N SER A 65 6.15 -7.44 -2.50
CA SER A 65 7.26 -6.77 -3.16
C SER A 65 6.83 -5.39 -3.64
N LYS A 66 7.67 -4.40 -3.38
CA LYS A 66 7.44 -3.03 -3.83
C LYS A 66 8.74 -2.25 -3.89
N ARG A 67 8.83 -1.36 -4.86
CA ARG A 67 9.89 -0.36 -4.93
C ARG A 67 9.42 0.95 -4.31
N LYS A 68 10.35 1.69 -3.71
CA LYS A 68 10.11 2.99 -3.12
C LYS A 68 10.98 4.03 -3.79
N TYR A 69 10.38 5.19 -4.02
CA TYR A 69 11.08 6.34 -4.57
C TYR A 69 10.82 7.57 -3.72
N LEU A 70 11.87 8.32 -3.42
CA LEU A 70 11.75 9.67 -2.96
C LEU A 70 11.41 10.54 -4.18
N ILE A 71 10.35 11.30 -4.09
CA ILE A 71 9.84 12.16 -5.16
C ILE A 71 9.73 13.60 -4.66
N ALA A 72 9.79 14.57 -5.58
CA ALA A 72 9.34 15.92 -5.28
C ALA A 72 7.85 15.91 -4.90
N MET A 73 7.41 16.90 -4.13
CA MET A 73 5.99 16.99 -3.73
C MET A 73 5.12 17.08 -4.98
N PRO A 74 4.25 16.09 -5.23
CA PRO A 74 3.39 16.11 -6.41
C PRO A 74 2.24 17.09 -6.23
N ASP A 75 1.69 17.58 -7.34
CA ASP A 75 0.39 18.22 -7.33
C ASP A 75 -0.70 17.18 -7.01
N THR A 76 -1.23 17.25 -5.79
CA THR A 76 -2.20 16.28 -5.30
C THR A 76 -3.56 16.40 -5.95
N GLU A 77 -3.92 17.58 -6.45
CA GLU A 77 -5.16 17.79 -7.23
C GLU A 77 -5.02 17.15 -8.61
N GLU A 78 -3.86 17.29 -9.22
CA GLU A 78 -3.52 16.63 -10.49
C GLU A 78 -3.57 15.09 -10.35
N LEU A 79 -3.05 14.53 -9.25
CA LEU A 79 -3.15 13.08 -8.97
C LEU A 79 -4.61 12.61 -8.96
N VAL A 80 -5.49 13.35 -8.29
CA VAL A 80 -6.92 13.01 -8.24
C VAL A 80 -7.55 13.17 -9.62
N ARG A 81 -7.26 14.25 -10.32
CA ARG A 81 -7.85 14.55 -11.63
C ARG A 81 -7.41 13.58 -12.71
N ARG A 82 -6.11 13.32 -12.80
CA ARG A 82 -5.50 12.54 -13.89
C ARG A 82 -5.61 11.03 -13.68
N TYR A 83 -5.35 10.59 -12.46
CA TYR A 83 -5.27 9.17 -12.13
C TYR A 83 -6.48 8.66 -11.33
N ASN A 84 -7.47 9.52 -11.06
CA ASN A 84 -8.57 9.21 -10.14
C ASN A 84 -8.05 8.68 -8.79
N ALA A 85 -6.95 9.27 -8.30
CA ALA A 85 -6.31 8.82 -7.08
C ALA A 85 -7.25 8.98 -5.89
N ALA A 86 -7.37 7.91 -5.09
CA ALA A 86 -8.12 7.94 -3.84
C ALA A 86 -7.22 8.47 -2.73
N ALA A 87 -7.61 9.60 -2.13
CA ALA A 87 -6.94 10.16 -0.97
C ALA A 87 -7.46 9.52 0.32
N VAL A 88 -6.58 8.93 1.11
CA VAL A 88 -6.89 8.27 2.38
C VAL A 88 -6.03 8.87 3.49
N GLU A 89 -6.66 9.56 4.42
CA GLU A 89 -5.98 10.07 5.62
C GLU A 89 -5.68 8.92 6.57
N MET A 90 -4.45 8.88 7.08
CA MET A 90 -4.00 7.83 7.98
C MET A 90 -3.24 8.38 9.17
N MET A 91 -3.43 7.75 10.30
CA MET A 91 -2.55 7.87 11.47
C MET A 91 -2.10 6.48 11.90
N GLN A 92 -0.80 6.31 12.05
CA GLN A 92 -0.18 5.04 12.44
C GLN A 92 0.66 5.23 13.68
N THR A 93 0.41 4.41 14.71
CA THR A 93 1.16 4.40 15.97
C THR A 93 1.87 3.06 16.11
N TYR A 94 3.18 3.12 16.35
CA TYR A 94 3.98 1.94 16.68
C TYR A 94 3.78 1.58 18.14
N LEU A 95 3.67 0.28 18.41
CA LEU A 95 3.53 -0.26 19.76
C LEU A 95 4.90 -0.65 20.31
N ALA A 96 5.07 -0.51 21.60
CA ALA A 96 6.22 -1.05 22.30
C ALA A 96 6.25 -2.58 22.07
N TYR A 97 7.44 -3.12 21.84
CA TYR A 97 7.57 -4.55 21.60
C TYR A 97 8.58 -5.19 22.51
N THR A 98 8.24 -6.41 22.92
CA THR A 98 9.10 -7.25 23.75
C THR A 98 9.98 -8.19 22.92
N ASN A 99 9.65 -8.35 21.63
CA ASN A 99 10.39 -9.20 20.70
C ASN A 99 11.03 -8.33 19.59
N PRO A 100 12.36 -8.24 19.48
CA PRO A 100 13.05 -7.42 18.47
C PRO A 100 12.80 -7.87 17.03
N GLN A 101 12.30 -9.10 16.81
CA GLN A 101 11.97 -9.62 15.47
C GLN A 101 10.54 -9.29 15.03
N ALA A 102 9.72 -8.71 15.93
CA ALA A 102 8.33 -8.35 15.64
C ALA A 102 8.11 -6.85 15.73
N GLU A 103 7.64 -6.23 14.66
CA GLU A 103 7.16 -4.85 14.65
C GLU A 103 5.63 -4.86 14.73
N ARG A 104 5.08 -4.20 15.76
CA ARG A 104 3.63 -4.06 15.94
C ARG A 104 3.21 -2.61 15.77
N ARG A 105 2.04 -2.40 15.17
CA ARG A 105 1.48 -1.07 15.00
C ARG A 105 -0.05 -1.13 14.90
N VAL A 106 -0.69 -0.05 15.28
CA VAL A 106 -2.09 0.19 14.98
C VAL A 106 -2.23 1.36 14.01
N ARG A 107 -3.28 1.30 13.20
CA ARG A 107 -3.56 2.32 12.19
C ARG A 107 -5.04 2.68 12.22
N GLN A 108 -5.29 3.98 12.23
CA GLN A 108 -6.58 4.57 11.94
C GLN A 108 -6.53 5.12 10.51
N GLN A 109 -7.55 4.87 9.72
CA GLN A 109 -7.70 5.48 8.40
C GLN A 109 -9.11 5.99 8.20
N ARG A 110 -9.24 7.14 7.54
CA ARG A 110 -10.53 7.72 7.21
C ARG A 110 -11.09 7.07 5.96
N ASN A 111 -12.34 6.64 6.03
CA ASN A 111 -13.11 6.09 4.91
C ASN A 111 -14.43 6.84 4.80
N GLY A 112 -14.47 7.91 3.97
CA GLY A 112 -15.61 8.82 3.93
C GLY A 112 -15.81 9.55 5.26
N SER A 113 -16.96 9.35 5.90
CA SER A 113 -17.31 9.90 7.23
C SER A 113 -16.88 9.01 8.40
N GLU A 114 -16.46 7.78 8.13
CA GLU A 114 -16.15 6.79 9.16
C GLU A 114 -14.65 6.56 9.27
N TYR A 115 -14.22 5.97 10.40
CA TYR A 115 -12.87 5.52 10.61
C TYR A 115 -12.81 4.01 10.64
N LEU A 116 -11.77 3.47 10.00
CA LEU A 116 -11.43 2.06 10.06
C LEU A 116 -10.13 1.90 10.85
N TYR A 117 -10.09 0.89 11.68
CA TYR A 117 -8.96 0.61 12.55
C TYR A 117 -8.34 -0.74 12.23
N PHE A 118 -7.02 -0.80 12.22
CA PHE A 118 -6.27 -2.00 11.89
C PHE A 118 -5.13 -2.21 12.89
N TYR A 119 -4.91 -3.47 13.25
CA TYR A 119 -3.70 -3.93 13.90
C TYR A 119 -2.83 -4.62 12.87
N THR A 120 -1.54 -4.32 12.86
CA THR A 120 -0.54 -4.95 11.99
C THR A 120 0.62 -5.46 12.83
N GLU A 121 0.99 -6.69 12.60
CA GLU A 121 2.24 -7.29 13.11
C GLU A 121 3.09 -7.74 11.93
N LYS A 122 4.35 -7.34 11.94
CA LYS A 122 5.35 -7.70 10.95
C LYS A 122 6.45 -8.47 11.64
N ARG A 123 6.69 -9.71 11.21
CA ARG A 123 7.76 -10.59 11.71
C ARG A 123 8.79 -10.81 10.63
N THR A 124 10.06 -10.67 10.98
CA THR A 124 11.18 -10.99 10.10
C THR A 124 11.88 -12.22 10.67
N ASN A 125 11.93 -13.28 9.89
CA ASN A 125 12.61 -14.52 10.23
C ASN A 125 14.13 -14.38 10.12
N SER A 126 14.87 -15.35 10.63
CA SER A 126 16.33 -15.40 10.55
C SER A 126 16.88 -15.52 9.13
N ASP A 127 16.09 -16.05 8.19
CA ASP A 127 16.41 -16.15 6.75
C ASP A 127 16.09 -14.86 5.99
N GLY A 128 15.62 -13.81 6.66
CA GLY A 128 15.25 -12.53 6.06
C GLY A 128 13.82 -12.49 5.51
N THR A 129 13.08 -13.60 5.51
CA THR A 129 11.69 -13.60 5.07
C THR A 129 10.83 -12.76 6.00
N CYS A 130 9.90 -12.00 5.42
CA CYS A 130 9.06 -11.10 6.16
C CYS A 130 7.59 -11.49 6.01
N TRP A 131 6.93 -11.73 7.14
CA TRP A 131 5.51 -12.03 7.23
C TRP A 131 4.75 -10.86 7.86
N VAL A 132 3.60 -10.57 7.30
CA VAL A 132 2.73 -9.51 7.78
C VAL A 132 1.37 -10.10 8.12
N THR A 133 0.92 -9.86 9.34
CA THR A 133 -0.47 -10.11 9.76
C THR A 133 -1.14 -8.75 9.92
N GLU A 134 -2.20 -8.51 9.17
CA GLU A 134 -3.02 -7.31 9.33
C GLU A 134 -4.47 -7.73 9.54
N ARG A 135 -5.13 -7.15 10.52
CA ARG A 135 -6.55 -7.44 10.80
C ARG A 135 -7.30 -6.17 11.17
N PRO A 136 -8.57 -6.04 10.79
CA PRO A 136 -9.42 -4.99 11.32
C PRO A 136 -9.62 -5.21 12.84
N ILE A 137 -9.75 -4.11 13.56
CA ILE A 137 -10.02 -4.10 15.00
C ILE A 137 -11.14 -3.11 15.29
N SER A 138 -11.77 -3.23 16.47
CA SER A 138 -12.74 -2.25 16.93
C SER A 138 -12.07 -0.94 17.35
N GLU A 139 -12.83 0.15 17.39
CA GLU A 139 -12.36 1.42 17.95
C GLU A 139 -11.91 1.25 19.40
N LYS A 140 -12.64 0.46 20.18
CA LYS A 140 -12.29 0.15 21.59
C LYS A 140 -10.91 -0.52 21.68
N ASP A 141 -10.65 -1.51 20.83
CA ASP A 141 -9.35 -2.19 20.82
C ASP A 141 -8.25 -1.24 20.34
N TYR A 142 -8.53 -0.39 19.34
CA TYR A 142 -7.59 0.62 18.86
C TYR A 142 -7.16 1.55 20.00
N ILE A 143 -8.12 2.07 20.77
CA ILE A 143 -7.85 2.94 21.92
C ILE A 143 -7.02 2.20 22.98
N ALA A 144 -7.34 0.93 23.27
CA ALA A 144 -6.56 0.12 24.19
C ALA A 144 -5.11 -0.07 23.72
N TYR A 145 -4.90 -0.36 22.44
CA TYR A 145 -3.56 -0.47 21.87
C TYR A 145 -2.76 0.84 21.88
N LEU A 146 -3.40 2.01 21.79
CA LEU A 146 -2.68 3.28 21.90
C LEU A 146 -1.97 3.45 23.25
N MET A 147 -2.47 2.80 24.32
CA MET A 147 -1.81 2.78 25.63
C MET A 147 -0.53 1.93 25.65
N GLU A 148 -0.36 1.04 24.66
CA GLU A 148 0.86 0.25 24.45
C GLU A 148 1.84 0.97 23.51
N GLY A 149 1.61 2.22 23.16
CA GLY A 149 2.44 2.99 22.24
C GLY A 149 3.91 3.06 22.66
N ASP A 150 4.81 2.95 21.68
CA ASP A 150 6.24 3.16 21.90
C ASP A 150 6.50 4.66 22.11
N SER A 151 6.77 5.06 23.35
CA SER A 151 6.98 6.46 23.74
C SER A 151 8.19 7.13 23.10
N SER A 152 9.10 6.36 22.50
CA SER A 152 10.25 6.87 21.74
C SER A 152 9.93 7.25 20.29
N LEU A 153 8.70 6.99 19.85
CA LEU A 153 8.26 7.19 18.47
C LEU A 153 7.01 8.08 18.42
N HIS A 154 6.99 8.97 17.46
CA HIS A 154 5.81 9.77 17.17
C HIS A 154 4.80 9.00 16.32
N ALA A 155 3.52 9.33 16.45
CA ALA A 155 2.52 8.85 15.52
C ALA A 155 2.79 9.42 14.11
N VAL A 156 2.77 8.58 13.09
CA VAL A 156 2.97 8.98 11.71
C VAL A 156 1.63 9.31 11.08
N ARG A 157 1.40 10.60 10.87
CA ARG A 157 0.27 11.09 10.07
C ARG A 157 0.68 11.19 8.62
N LYS A 158 -0.22 10.84 7.71
CA LYS A 158 -0.02 10.98 6.27
C LYS A 158 -1.34 10.94 5.51
N THR A 159 -1.34 11.54 4.33
CA THR A 159 -2.36 11.28 3.31
C THR A 159 -1.76 10.35 2.27
N LYS A 160 -2.43 9.24 2.03
CA LYS A 160 -2.03 8.25 1.05
C LYS A 160 -2.90 8.40 -0.20
N TYR A 161 -2.29 8.69 -1.34
CA TYR A 161 -2.94 8.71 -2.64
C TYR A 161 -2.74 7.37 -3.32
N ARG A 162 -3.84 6.67 -3.61
CA ARG A 162 -3.84 5.34 -4.24
C ARG A 162 -4.42 5.43 -5.63
N PHE A 163 -3.73 4.88 -6.60
CA PHE A 163 -4.21 4.77 -7.97
C PHE A 163 -3.59 3.58 -8.68
N ALA A 164 -4.11 3.26 -9.86
CA ALA A 164 -3.58 2.21 -10.70
C ALA A 164 -3.42 2.70 -12.13
N LEU A 165 -2.37 2.21 -12.79
CA LEU A 165 -2.12 2.42 -14.23
C LEU A 165 -1.83 1.06 -14.86
N GLY A 166 -2.65 0.66 -15.83
CA GLY A 166 -2.63 -0.70 -16.35
C GLY A 166 -2.81 -1.71 -15.21
N SER A 167 -1.93 -2.67 -15.13
CA SER A 167 -1.96 -3.71 -14.09
C SER A 167 -1.20 -3.33 -12.80
N ARG A 168 -0.62 -2.15 -12.71
CA ARG A 168 0.23 -1.74 -11.58
C ARG A 168 -0.51 -0.84 -10.62
N ARG A 169 -0.25 -1.05 -9.33
CA ARG A 169 -0.74 -0.21 -8.24
C ARG A 169 0.37 0.73 -7.78
N TYR A 170 -0.04 1.98 -7.56
CA TYR A 170 0.81 3.05 -7.06
C TYR A 170 0.20 3.63 -5.79
N GLU A 171 1.06 3.98 -4.84
CA GLU A 171 0.67 4.71 -3.64
C GLU A 171 1.68 5.84 -3.42
N ILE A 172 1.18 7.03 -3.13
CA ILE A 172 2.02 8.17 -2.74
C ILE A 172 1.67 8.55 -1.32
N ASP A 173 2.64 8.49 -0.42
CA ASP A 173 2.51 8.94 0.96
C ASP A 173 3.01 10.38 1.06
N VAL A 174 2.10 11.31 1.37
CA VAL A 174 2.36 12.71 1.68
C VAL A 174 2.29 12.91 3.18
N TYR A 175 3.34 13.48 3.76
CA TYR A 175 3.49 13.66 5.20
C TYR A 175 3.38 15.13 5.58
N PRO A 176 2.64 15.50 6.66
CA PRO A 176 2.52 16.89 7.11
C PRO A 176 3.84 17.55 7.50
N PHE A 177 4.85 16.74 7.86
CA PHE A 177 6.19 17.23 8.22
C PHE A 177 7.13 17.42 7.03
N SER A 178 6.66 17.22 5.80
CA SER A 178 7.43 17.42 4.57
C SER A 178 6.60 18.19 3.55
N THR A 179 7.05 19.37 3.17
CA THR A 179 6.37 20.22 2.17
C THR A 179 6.95 20.11 0.78
N GLU A 180 8.17 19.55 0.66
CA GLU A 180 8.91 19.49 -0.61
C GLU A 180 9.00 18.09 -1.20
N ARG A 181 8.79 17.06 -0.37
CA ARG A 181 9.04 15.67 -0.74
C ARG A 181 7.92 14.74 -0.30
N ALA A 182 7.75 13.68 -1.07
CA ALA A 182 6.82 12.59 -0.78
C ALA A 182 7.48 11.24 -1.09
N ILE A 183 6.82 10.13 -0.73
CA ILE A 183 7.30 8.78 -1.04
C ILE A 183 6.32 8.10 -1.97
N LEU A 184 6.80 7.68 -3.13
CA LEU A 184 6.07 6.85 -4.08
C LEU A 184 6.39 5.37 -3.82
N PHE A 185 5.36 4.56 -3.76
CA PHE A 185 5.44 3.09 -3.74
C PHE A 185 4.89 2.55 -5.06
N VAL A 186 5.65 1.68 -5.69
CA VAL A 186 5.24 0.94 -6.88
C VAL A 186 5.19 -0.53 -6.53
N TYR A 187 4.01 -1.12 -6.68
CA TYR A 187 3.77 -2.53 -6.37
C TYR A 187 3.84 -3.37 -7.63
N GLY A 188 4.44 -4.54 -7.51
CA GLY A 188 4.64 -5.51 -8.57
C GLY A 188 6.12 -5.87 -8.75
N ASP A 189 6.36 -7.03 -9.33
CA ASP A 189 7.71 -7.53 -9.63
C ASP A 189 8.06 -7.14 -11.08
N GLY A 190 9.27 -6.71 -11.29
CA GLY A 190 9.83 -6.42 -12.61
C GLY A 190 10.77 -5.22 -12.62
N ALA A 191 11.82 -5.34 -13.43
CA ALA A 191 12.83 -4.31 -13.61
C ALA A 191 12.28 -3.05 -14.32
N ASP A 192 11.28 -3.23 -15.18
CA ASP A 192 10.65 -2.14 -15.94
C ASP A 192 9.53 -1.50 -15.12
N CYS A 193 9.93 -0.58 -14.25
CA CYS A 193 9.01 0.21 -13.45
C CYS A 193 8.62 1.45 -14.26
N GLU A 194 7.51 1.37 -15.00
CA GLU A 194 6.93 2.56 -15.62
C GLU A 194 6.46 3.50 -14.52
N LEU A 195 7.04 4.69 -14.48
CA LEU A 195 6.69 5.72 -13.50
C LEU A 195 5.53 6.56 -14.03
N PRO A 196 4.61 6.99 -13.16
CA PRO A 196 3.50 7.83 -13.58
C PRO A 196 4.02 9.15 -14.13
N GLU A 197 3.47 9.59 -15.25
CA GLU A 197 3.83 10.87 -15.88
C GLU A 197 3.54 12.05 -14.93
N GLY A 198 4.43 13.04 -14.91
CA GLY A 198 4.30 14.22 -14.03
C GLY A 198 4.79 13.99 -12.60
N ILE A 199 5.36 12.82 -12.30
CA ILE A 199 6.02 12.54 -11.02
C ILE A 199 7.54 12.71 -11.17
N GLU A 200 8.10 13.71 -10.51
CA GLU A 200 9.54 13.94 -10.48
C GLU A 200 10.20 13.03 -9.44
N VAL A 201 10.94 12.03 -9.91
CA VAL A 201 11.68 11.09 -9.05
C VAL A 201 13.05 11.67 -8.72
N LEU A 202 13.35 11.81 -7.44
CA LEU A 202 14.63 12.28 -6.95
C LEU A 202 15.64 11.13 -6.82
N ARG A 203 15.23 10.02 -6.20
CA ARG A 203 16.03 8.80 -6.11
C ARG A 203 15.21 7.58 -5.67
N GLU A 204 15.71 6.39 -5.94
CA GLU A 204 15.16 5.17 -5.35
C GLU A 204 15.64 5.01 -3.89
N VAL A 205 14.72 4.60 -3.01
CA VAL A 205 14.94 4.42 -1.56
C VAL A 205 14.35 3.10 -1.04
N THR A 206 14.28 2.09 -1.90
CA THR A 206 13.64 0.78 -1.59
C THR A 206 14.25 0.14 -0.35
N ASP A 207 15.57 0.05 -0.30
CA ASP A 207 16.31 -0.60 0.80
C ASP A 207 16.85 0.40 1.83
N ASP A 208 16.60 1.68 1.63
CA ASP A 208 17.06 2.72 2.54
C ASP A 208 16.25 2.71 3.84
N MET A 209 16.92 2.40 4.94
CA MET A 209 16.32 2.29 6.25
C MET A 209 15.76 3.62 6.77
N GLU A 210 16.32 4.75 6.35
CA GLU A 210 15.87 6.08 6.78
C GLU A 210 14.44 6.38 6.32
N TYR A 211 14.05 5.83 5.15
CA TYR A 211 12.71 6.00 4.56
C TYR A 211 11.70 4.91 4.96
N LYS A 212 12.02 4.12 5.99
CA LYS A 212 11.00 3.25 6.62
C LYS A 212 10.12 4.08 7.55
N ASN A 213 8.82 3.81 7.54
CA ASN A 213 7.86 4.54 8.39
C ASN A 213 8.26 4.55 9.87
N ARG A 214 8.93 3.50 10.39
CA ARG A 214 9.43 3.48 11.76
C ARG A 214 10.56 4.49 11.99
N SER A 215 11.44 4.66 11.02
CA SER A 215 12.48 5.68 11.08
C SER A 215 11.89 7.09 10.97
N LEU A 216 10.91 7.28 10.07
CA LEU A 216 10.17 8.54 9.95
C LEU A 216 9.38 8.87 11.24
N ALA A 217 8.88 7.86 11.96
CA ALA A 217 8.25 8.04 13.26
C ALA A 217 9.21 8.62 14.31
N ARG A 218 10.51 8.39 14.16
CA ARG A 218 11.54 8.92 15.08
C ARG A 218 11.94 10.35 14.76
N VAL A 219 12.11 10.67 13.47
CA VAL A 219 12.72 11.94 13.04
C VAL A 219 11.74 12.95 12.46
N GLN A 220 10.57 12.52 11.98
CA GLN A 220 9.52 13.33 11.35
C GLN A 220 10.08 14.27 10.26
N ARG A 221 10.91 13.74 9.36
CA ARG A 221 11.44 14.45 8.17
C ARG A 221 11.67 13.47 7.02
N LEU A 222 11.62 13.97 5.77
CA LEU A 222 12.04 13.30 4.53
C LEU A 222 13.30 13.95 3.95
#